data_027ca30bbce4eeecb4fcdfccd6f48127
#
_entry.id   027ca30bbce4eeecb4fcdfccd6f48127
#
_cell.length_a   1.000
_cell.length_b   1.000
_cell.length_c   1.000
_cell.angle_alpha   90.00
_cell.angle_beta   90.00
_cell.angle_gamma   90.00
#
_symmetry.space_group_name_H-M   'P 1'
#
loop_
_entity.id
_entity.type
_entity.pdbx_description
1 polymer ?
#
loop_
_entity_poly.entity_id
_entity_poly.type
_entity_poly.pdbx_seq_one_letter_code
_entity_poly.pdbx_strand_id
1 'polypeptide(L)'
;MCIRDSMVAMADPLDYNAIDDINIITNFQVEPVVATTRSIMLAIDKYFGQEEVTEALAAYAKEKKLDVVEDIATEENINSSPIVMLVKDMIEKAVRQRASDIHIEPMENIIRVRYRIDGALYERARYGVNVLSAIIARIKIIGGMDISEKRKPQDGRITQVVDRVEYDIRVSILPTVYGEKVVMRLAAKSALNRDKSQLGFKPYELKQFDYILKNPHGIILVTGPTGSGKSTTLYTALSELNKEDVNIITVEDPVEANIDGINQVQVNTKADLTFASALRSILRQDPDIIMIGEIRDQETASIAVQASITGHLVVSTLHTNSSASTITRLEDMGIESYLIADSVIGVIAQRLVRRLCPFCKKPKQATKDEKEFMGMSCLLYTSPSPRTSLHLVCR
;
A
#
# COMPACT_ATOMS: atom_id res chain seq x y z
N MET A 1 5.35 -1.61 45.81
CA MET A 1 6.68 -1.73 45.18
C MET A 1 7.27 -0.34 45.21
N CYS A 2 8.31 -0.09 46.02
CA CYS A 2 8.91 1.25 46.10
C CYS A 2 9.91 1.37 44.96
N ILE A 3 9.54 2.04 43.89
CA ILE A 3 10.45 2.44 42.81
C ILE A 3 11.12 3.73 43.31
N ARG A 4 12.42 3.68 43.63
CA ARG A 4 13.16 4.85 44.09
C ARG A 4 13.78 5.66 42.96
N ASP A 5 13.99 5.03 41.80
CA ASP A 5 14.59 5.63 40.63
C ASP A 5 13.71 5.34 39.44
N SER A 6 13.50 6.33 38.59
CA SER A 6 12.72 6.19 37.36
C SER A 6 13.59 6.53 36.15
N MET A 7 13.73 5.57 35.21
CA MET A 7 14.34 5.81 33.93
C MET A 7 13.31 6.49 33.00
N VAL A 8 13.67 7.61 32.43
CA VAL A 8 12.79 8.35 31.50
C VAL A 8 13.42 8.39 30.12
N ALA A 9 12.71 7.86 29.14
CA ALA A 9 13.13 7.90 27.75
C ALA A 9 12.91 9.31 27.18
N MET A 10 13.97 9.99 26.76
CA MET A 10 13.95 11.35 26.25
C MET A 10 14.57 11.42 24.86
N ALA A 11 13.99 12.27 24.01
CA ALA A 11 14.56 12.55 22.69
C ALA A 11 15.79 13.46 22.79
N ASP A 12 15.77 14.39 23.73
CA ASP A 12 16.90 15.24 24.10
C ASP A 12 17.21 15.05 25.61
N PRO A 13 18.29 14.33 25.96
CA PRO A 13 18.64 14.09 27.34
C PRO A 13 19.29 15.34 28.03
N LEU A 14 19.51 16.42 27.28
CA LEU A 14 20.06 17.68 27.82
C LEU A 14 18.97 18.71 28.15
N ASP A 15 17.70 18.34 27.99
CA ASP A 15 16.57 19.17 28.43
C ASP A 15 16.40 19.06 29.96
N TYR A 16 17.21 19.82 30.67
CA TYR A 16 17.22 19.88 32.14
C TYR A 16 15.90 20.40 32.71
N ASN A 17 15.18 21.28 31.99
CA ASN A 17 13.89 21.79 32.45
C ASN A 17 12.86 20.67 32.54
N ALA A 18 12.79 19.83 31.50
CA ALA A 18 11.89 18.67 31.51
C ALA A 18 12.23 17.64 32.60
N ILE A 19 13.55 17.44 32.87
CA ILE A 19 14.03 16.58 33.96
C ILE A 19 13.60 17.13 35.33
N ASP A 20 13.80 18.43 35.56
CA ASP A 20 13.44 19.08 36.81
C ASP A 20 11.92 19.09 37.03
N ASP A 21 11.13 19.35 36.01
CA ASP A 21 9.65 19.28 36.06
C ASP A 21 9.18 17.89 36.48
N ILE A 22 9.75 16.84 35.88
CA ILE A 22 9.41 15.45 36.23
C ILE A 22 9.84 15.13 37.66
N ASN A 23 11.03 15.55 38.09
CA ASN A 23 11.50 15.37 39.48
C ASN A 23 10.56 16.04 40.49
N ILE A 24 10.09 17.26 40.19
CA ILE A 24 9.16 18.02 41.06
C ILE A 24 7.81 17.34 41.14
N ILE A 25 7.24 16.93 40.00
CA ILE A 25 5.90 16.35 39.94
C ILE A 25 5.86 14.97 40.56
N THR A 26 6.88 14.13 40.31
CA THR A 26 6.89 12.71 40.72
C THR A 26 7.57 12.48 42.06
N ASN A 27 8.41 13.41 42.52
CA ASN A 27 9.29 13.30 43.69
C ASN A 27 10.24 12.07 43.59
N PHE A 28 10.59 11.65 42.37
CA PHE A 28 11.58 10.59 42.08
C PHE A 28 12.81 11.21 41.42
N GLN A 29 13.97 10.59 41.65
CA GLN A 29 15.16 10.93 40.89
C GLN A 29 15.08 10.32 39.49
N VAL A 30 15.18 11.17 38.45
CA VAL A 30 15.05 10.78 37.05
C VAL A 30 16.42 10.49 36.45
N GLU A 31 16.55 9.30 35.85
CA GLU A 31 17.70 8.93 35.02
C GLU A 31 17.30 9.04 33.54
N PRO A 32 17.85 10.04 32.79
CA PRO A 32 17.50 10.21 31.39
C PRO A 32 18.16 9.14 30.51
N VAL A 33 17.36 8.49 29.66
CA VAL A 33 17.82 7.51 28.67
C VAL A 33 17.46 8.00 27.27
N VAL A 34 18.43 8.00 26.36
CA VAL A 34 18.25 8.48 25.00
C VAL A 34 17.35 7.52 24.21
N ALA A 35 16.25 8.02 23.67
CA ALA A 35 15.40 7.29 22.76
C ALA A 35 14.95 8.20 21.61
N THR A 36 14.67 7.63 20.43
CA THR A 36 14.15 8.44 19.33
C THR A 36 12.71 8.86 19.63
N THR A 37 12.32 10.09 19.22
CA THR A 37 10.94 10.58 19.33
C THR A 37 9.93 9.56 18.83
N ARG A 38 10.25 8.87 17.75
CA ARG A 38 9.41 7.81 17.18
C ARG A 38 9.25 6.62 18.14
N SER A 39 10.31 6.17 18.79
CA SER A 39 10.26 5.06 19.74
C SER A 39 9.46 5.42 20.99
N ILE A 40 9.60 6.68 21.46
CA ILE A 40 8.83 7.21 22.59
C ILE A 40 7.34 7.25 22.26
N MET A 41 6.96 7.80 21.11
CA MET A 41 5.57 7.87 20.67
C MET A 41 4.95 6.47 20.49
N LEU A 42 5.69 5.53 19.92
CA LEU A 42 5.22 4.13 19.81
C LEU A 42 5.02 3.46 21.17
N ALA A 43 5.86 3.79 22.16
CA ALA A 43 5.70 3.26 23.51
C ALA A 43 4.49 3.90 24.22
N ILE A 44 4.29 5.21 24.10
CA ILE A 44 3.11 5.90 24.62
C ILE A 44 1.84 5.32 24.00
N ASP A 45 1.77 5.19 22.68
CA ASP A 45 0.64 4.58 21.99
C ASP A 45 0.36 3.15 22.43
N LYS A 46 1.43 2.38 22.71
CA LYS A 46 1.30 0.98 23.13
C LYS A 46 0.79 0.81 24.55
N TYR A 47 1.24 1.65 25.48
CA TYR A 47 0.99 1.45 26.91
C TYR A 47 -0.10 2.37 27.49
N PHE A 48 -0.34 3.53 26.90
CA PHE A 48 -1.29 4.52 27.40
C PHE A 48 -2.47 4.78 26.44
N GLY A 49 -2.27 4.66 25.10
CA GLY A 49 -3.31 4.95 24.12
C GLY A 49 -4.52 4.00 24.14
N GLN A 50 -4.49 2.90 24.90
CA GLN A 50 -5.63 2.00 25.05
C GLN A 50 -6.58 2.40 26.19
N GLU A 51 -6.11 3.08 27.22
CA GLU A 51 -6.92 3.43 28.38
C GLU A 51 -7.93 4.54 28.04
N GLU A 52 -7.51 5.63 27.41
CA GLU A 52 -8.41 6.73 27.02
C GLU A 52 -9.51 6.29 26.06
N VAL A 53 -9.17 5.48 25.05
CA VAL A 53 -10.15 4.96 24.08
C VAL A 53 -11.10 3.95 24.74
N THR A 54 -10.60 3.14 25.66
CA THR A 54 -11.40 2.13 26.36
C THR A 54 -12.36 2.80 27.35
N GLU A 55 -11.96 3.86 28.03
CA GLU A 55 -12.83 4.65 28.92
C GLU A 55 -13.90 5.41 28.13
N ALA A 56 -13.54 6.05 27.00
CA ALA A 56 -14.49 6.72 26.12
C ALA A 56 -15.50 5.75 25.50
N LEU A 57 -15.07 4.54 25.14
CA LEU A 57 -15.95 3.47 24.64
C LEU A 57 -16.85 2.90 25.76
N ALA A 58 -16.35 2.79 26.99
CA ALA A 58 -17.14 2.36 28.15
C ALA A 58 -18.21 3.41 28.53
N ALA A 59 -17.88 4.69 28.41
CA ALA A 59 -18.84 5.78 28.60
C ALA A 59 -19.90 5.74 27.48
N TYR A 60 -19.51 5.62 26.22
CA TYR A 60 -20.44 5.50 25.09
C TYR A 60 -21.35 4.25 25.18
N ALA A 61 -20.82 3.12 25.66
CA ALA A 61 -21.62 1.91 25.89
C ALA A 61 -22.62 2.05 27.06
N LYS A 62 -22.32 2.90 28.03
CA LYS A 62 -23.24 3.24 29.13
C LYS A 62 -24.35 4.20 28.69
N GLU A 63 -24.01 5.21 27.88
CA GLU A 63 -24.99 6.14 27.32
C GLU A 63 -26.00 5.46 26.38
N LYS A 64 -25.58 4.49 25.61
CA LYS A 64 -26.43 3.75 24.66
C LYS A 64 -27.43 2.79 25.37
N LYS A 65 -27.33 2.60 26.67
CA LYS A 65 -28.36 1.90 27.48
C LYS A 65 -29.51 2.81 27.90
N LEU A 66 -29.40 4.09 27.66
CA LEU A 66 -30.44 5.09 27.95
C LEU A 66 -30.67 5.89 26.65
N ASP A 67 -31.85 5.63 26.07
CA ASP A 67 -32.54 6.41 25.05
C ASP A 67 -32.04 6.43 23.60
N VAL A 68 -32.90 5.85 22.79
CA VAL A 68 -33.10 6.18 21.37
C VAL A 68 -33.77 7.57 21.34
N VAL A 69 -33.01 8.62 21.10
CA VAL A 69 -33.52 9.92 20.67
C VAL A 69 -32.66 10.40 19.51
N GLU A 70 -33.36 10.63 18.39
CA GLU A 70 -32.86 11.33 17.22
C GLU A 70 -32.46 12.75 17.63
N ASP A 71 -31.14 13.03 17.59
CA ASP A 71 -30.69 14.42 17.58
C ASP A 71 -29.78 14.62 16.34
N ILE A 72 -30.22 15.57 15.53
CA ILE A 72 -29.52 16.10 14.38
C ILE A 72 -28.24 16.79 14.90
N ALA A 73 -27.14 16.07 14.90
CA ALA A 73 -25.85 16.59 15.35
C ALA A 73 -25.27 17.53 14.29
N THR A 74 -24.90 18.73 14.70
CA THR A 74 -24.10 19.68 13.92
C THR A 74 -22.72 19.06 13.58
N GLU A 75 -22.14 19.39 12.42
CA GLU A 75 -20.89 18.80 11.90
C GLU A 75 -19.70 18.81 12.89
N GLU A 76 -19.64 19.75 13.80
CA GLU A 76 -18.61 19.84 14.85
C GLU A 76 -18.73 18.73 15.91
N ASN A 77 -19.95 18.30 16.26
CA ASN A 77 -20.17 17.22 17.22
C ASN A 77 -19.95 15.82 16.64
N ILE A 78 -20.03 15.67 15.32
CA ILE A 78 -19.80 14.38 14.65
C ILE A 78 -18.32 13.98 14.71
N ASN A 79 -17.40 14.94 14.58
CA ASN A 79 -15.95 14.69 14.58
C ASN A 79 -15.37 14.36 15.97
N SER A 80 -16.06 14.67 17.04
CA SER A 80 -15.66 14.38 18.43
C SER A 80 -16.24 13.07 18.99
N SER A 81 -17.04 12.36 18.21
CA SER A 81 -17.61 11.06 18.65
C SER A 81 -16.49 10.04 18.93
N PRO A 82 -16.52 9.31 20.06
CA PRO A 82 -15.54 8.29 20.42
C PRO A 82 -15.30 7.25 19.31
N ILE A 83 -16.33 6.90 18.54
CA ILE A 83 -16.23 5.95 17.41
C ILE A 83 -15.45 6.53 16.23
N VAL A 84 -15.61 7.83 15.96
CA VAL A 84 -14.88 8.51 14.90
C VAL A 84 -13.38 8.55 15.23
N MET A 85 -13.06 8.91 16.47
CA MET A 85 -11.69 8.91 16.96
C MET A 85 -11.08 7.51 16.96
N LEU A 86 -11.85 6.48 17.35
CA LEU A 86 -11.39 5.10 17.33
C LEU A 86 -11.02 4.63 15.93
N VAL A 87 -11.88 4.86 14.93
CA VAL A 87 -11.59 4.43 13.53
C VAL A 87 -10.39 5.19 12.97
N LYS A 88 -10.29 6.48 13.25
CA LYS A 88 -9.15 7.32 12.86
C LYS A 88 -7.86 6.80 13.48
N ASP A 89 -7.85 6.56 14.79
CA ASP A 89 -6.70 6.04 15.55
C ASP A 89 -6.26 4.65 15.06
N MET A 90 -7.22 3.75 14.75
CA MET A 90 -6.90 2.44 14.16
C MET A 90 -6.12 2.60 12.84
N ILE A 91 -6.54 3.51 11.96
CA ILE A 91 -5.88 3.75 10.68
C ILE A 91 -4.49 4.36 10.90
N GLU A 92 -4.38 5.39 11.74
CA GLU A 92 -3.10 6.06 12.03
C GLU A 92 -2.08 5.10 12.66
N LYS A 93 -2.50 4.30 13.64
CA LYS A 93 -1.65 3.27 14.27
C LYS A 93 -1.19 2.21 13.28
N ALA A 94 -2.06 1.78 12.37
CA ALA A 94 -1.70 0.82 11.34
C ALA A 94 -0.67 1.40 10.37
N VAL A 95 -0.85 2.64 9.93
CA VAL A 95 0.10 3.36 9.06
C VAL A 95 1.46 3.50 9.73
N ARG A 96 1.51 3.96 10.98
CA ARG A 96 2.77 4.12 11.74
C ARG A 96 3.50 2.80 11.95
N GLN A 97 2.76 1.69 12.07
CA GLN A 97 3.32 0.34 12.15
C GLN A 97 3.65 -0.27 10.78
N ARG A 98 3.46 0.47 9.68
CA ARG A 98 3.67 0.01 8.30
C ARG A 98 2.85 -1.23 7.95
N ALA A 99 1.64 -1.31 8.45
CA ALA A 99 0.72 -2.37 8.07
C ALA A 99 0.26 -2.19 6.62
N SER A 100 0.12 -3.29 5.91
CA SER A 100 -0.48 -3.31 4.57
C SER A 100 -2.01 -3.39 4.62
N ASP A 101 -2.55 -4.09 5.64
CA ASP A 101 -3.98 -4.31 5.76
C ASP A 101 -4.41 -4.23 7.24
N ILE A 102 -5.63 -3.73 7.48
CA ILE A 102 -6.34 -3.77 8.77
C ILE A 102 -7.50 -4.74 8.61
N HIS A 103 -7.61 -5.71 9.50
CA HIS A 103 -8.72 -6.64 9.58
C HIS A 103 -9.52 -6.37 10.84
N ILE A 104 -10.83 -6.10 10.70
CA ILE A 104 -11.80 -5.99 11.80
C ILE A 104 -12.71 -7.20 11.68
N GLU A 105 -12.60 -8.12 12.63
CA GLU A 105 -13.22 -9.43 12.57
C GLU A 105 -14.18 -9.64 13.73
N PRO A 106 -15.50 -9.70 13.46
CA PRO A 106 -16.48 -10.07 14.47
C PRO A 106 -16.32 -11.55 14.84
N MET A 107 -16.31 -11.82 16.13
CA MET A 107 -16.39 -13.13 16.75
C MET A 107 -17.64 -13.19 17.60
N GLU A 108 -17.92 -14.33 18.21
CA GLU A 108 -19.13 -14.54 19.03
C GLU A 108 -19.32 -13.46 20.11
N ASN A 109 -18.27 -13.13 20.86
CA ASN A 109 -18.35 -12.22 22.00
C ASN A 109 -17.45 -10.99 21.91
N ILE A 110 -16.58 -10.94 20.92
CA ILE A 110 -15.58 -9.87 20.78
C ILE A 110 -15.41 -9.47 19.30
N ILE A 111 -14.89 -8.28 19.11
CA ILE A 111 -14.34 -7.80 17.83
C ILE A 111 -12.82 -7.91 17.94
N ARG A 112 -12.21 -8.63 17.02
CA ARG A 112 -10.75 -8.75 16.92
C ARG A 112 -10.22 -7.85 15.84
N VAL A 113 -9.27 -6.97 16.17
CA VAL A 113 -8.56 -6.11 15.21
C VAL A 113 -7.16 -6.64 15.00
N ARG A 114 -6.82 -6.93 13.74
CA ARG A 114 -5.49 -7.43 13.36
C ARG A 114 -4.88 -6.55 12.27
N TYR A 115 -3.58 -6.34 12.35
CA TYR A 115 -2.81 -5.66 11.32
C TYR A 115 -1.94 -6.67 10.59
N ARG A 116 -1.88 -6.56 9.27
CA ARG A 116 -0.93 -7.33 8.46
C ARG A 116 0.36 -6.52 8.32
N ILE A 117 1.43 -7.01 8.89
CA ILE A 117 2.75 -6.38 8.85
C ILE A 117 3.73 -7.40 8.27
N ASP A 118 4.44 -7.04 7.22
CA ASP A 118 5.38 -7.93 6.51
C ASP A 118 4.77 -9.30 6.12
N GLY A 119 3.51 -9.30 5.74
CA GLY A 119 2.77 -10.50 5.32
C GLY A 119 2.12 -11.30 6.46
N ALA A 120 2.52 -11.10 7.72
CA ALA A 120 1.96 -11.78 8.88
C ALA A 120 0.85 -10.94 9.56
N LEU A 121 -0.17 -11.61 10.11
CA LEU A 121 -1.25 -10.97 10.85
C LEU A 121 -0.92 -10.93 12.35
N TYR A 122 -0.98 -9.74 12.94
CA TYR A 122 -0.78 -9.50 14.37
C TYR A 122 -2.05 -8.92 14.98
N GLU A 123 -2.51 -9.49 16.07
CA GLU A 123 -3.60 -8.94 16.85
C GLU A 123 -3.15 -7.66 17.57
N ARG A 124 -3.95 -6.59 17.47
CA ARG A 124 -3.62 -5.28 18.03
C ARG A 124 -4.61 -4.78 19.05
N ALA A 125 -5.88 -5.12 18.88
CA ALA A 125 -6.92 -4.72 19.83
C ALA A 125 -8.08 -5.72 19.84
N ARG A 126 -8.83 -5.71 20.95
CA ARG A 126 -10.11 -6.40 21.13
C ARG A 126 -11.12 -5.42 21.66
N TYR A 127 -12.32 -5.45 21.11
CA TYR A 127 -13.43 -4.62 21.55
C TYR A 127 -14.67 -5.48 21.83
N GLY A 128 -15.60 -4.97 22.62
CA GLY A 128 -16.89 -5.62 22.81
C GLY A 128 -17.76 -5.58 21.56
N VAL A 129 -18.62 -6.57 21.35
CA VAL A 129 -19.50 -6.68 20.17
C VAL A 129 -20.48 -5.50 20.08
N ASN A 130 -20.81 -4.87 21.20
CA ASN A 130 -21.73 -3.72 21.29
C ASN A 130 -21.33 -2.51 20.45
N VAL A 131 -20.03 -2.34 20.12
CA VAL A 131 -19.54 -1.22 19.29
C VAL A 131 -19.36 -1.60 17.81
N LEU A 132 -19.58 -2.86 17.43
CA LEU A 132 -19.38 -3.33 16.05
C LEU A 132 -20.17 -2.53 15.02
N SER A 133 -21.49 -2.40 15.27
CA SER A 133 -22.38 -1.70 14.33
C SER A 133 -21.99 -0.24 14.13
N ALA A 134 -21.48 0.42 15.16
CA ALA A 134 -21.05 1.81 15.11
C ALA A 134 -19.73 1.96 14.33
N ILE A 135 -18.76 1.07 14.57
CA ILE A 135 -17.49 1.03 13.81
C ILE A 135 -17.77 0.83 12.31
N ILE A 136 -18.60 -0.15 11.97
CA ILE A 136 -18.95 -0.47 10.58
C ILE A 136 -19.71 0.68 9.92
N ALA A 137 -20.70 1.26 10.60
CA ALA A 137 -21.43 2.41 10.09
C ALA A 137 -20.48 3.58 9.78
N ARG A 138 -19.54 3.89 10.68
CA ARG A 138 -18.55 4.93 10.45
C ARG A 138 -17.67 4.63 9.24
N ILE A 139 -17.18 3.39 9.09
CA ILE A 139 -16.35 2.98 7.95
C ILE A 139 -17.16 3.07 6.65
N LYS A 140 -18.42 2.67 6.64
CA LYS A 140 -19.32 2.81 5.47
C LYS A 140 -19.53 4.27 5.08
N ILE A 141 -19.75 5.16 6.05
CA ILE A 141 -19.91 6.60 5.81
C ILE A 141 -18.67 7.16 5.11
N ILE A 142 -17.50 6.97 5.70
CA ILE A 142 -16.26 7.55 5.15
C ILE A 142 -15.80 6.85 3.86
N GLY A 143 -16.25 5.62 3.62
CA GLY A 143 -15.96 4.84 2.41
C GLY A 143 -17.00 5.00 1.30
N GLY A 144 -18.05 5.82 1.47
CA GLY A 144 -19.10 6.04 0.48
C GLY A 144 -19.97 4.81 0.20
N MET A 145 -20.19 3.96 1.24
CA MET A 145 -20.98 2.73 1.16
C MET A 145 -22.36 2.91 1.79
N ASP A 146 -23.31 2.03 1.44
CA ASP A 146 -24.66 2.03 1.99
C ASP A 146 -24.67 1.45 3.42
N ILE A 147 -25.08 2.29 4.39
CA ILE A 147 -25.17 1.93 5.81
C ILE A 147 -26.32 0.96 6.07
N SER A 148 -27.39 1.07 5.29
CA SER A 148 -28.64 0.30 5.48
C SER A 148 -28.47 -1.15 5.02
N GLU A 149 -27.67 -1.41 3.98
CA GLU A 149 -27.44 -2.76 3.45
C GLU A 149 -26.36 -3.50 4.26
N LYS A 150 -26.75 -4.56 4.96
CA LYS A 150 -25.87 -5.39 5.81
C LYS A 150 -25.73 -6.84 5.33
N ARG A 151 -26.47 -7.20 4.28
CA ARG A 151 -26.59 -8.60 3.80
C ARG A 151 -25.74 -8.89 2.57
N LYS A 152 -25.23 -7.84 1.91
CA LYS A 152 -24.42 -7.95 0.68
C LYS A 152 -23.01 -7.44 0.93
N PRO A 153 -22.01 -8.02 0.25
CA PRO A 153 -20.67 -7.44 0.23
C PRO A 153 -20.70 -6.03 -0.34
N GLN A 154 -19.85 -5.17 0.21
CA GLN A 154 -19.68 -3.80 -0.27
C GLN A 154 -18.20 -3.45 -0.32
N ASP A 155 -17.81 -2.70 -1.33
CA ASP A 155 -16.48 -2.16 -1.48
C ASP A 155 -16.55 -0.63 -1.48
N GLY A 156 -15.56 0.01 -0.86
CA GLY A 156 -15.48 1.45 -0.74
C GLY A 156 -14.04 1.94 -0.74
N ARG A 157 -13.87 3.26 -0.75
CA ARG A 157 -12.56 3.90 -0.78
C ARG A 157 -12.54 5.08 0.20
N ILE A 158 -11.49 5.15 1.01
CA ILE A 158 -11.28 6.22 1.99
C ILE A 158 -9.96 6.90 1.65
N THR A 159 -9.94 8.22 1.63
CA THR A 159 -8.72 9.01 1.55
C THR A 159 -8.44 9.63 2.91
N GLN A 160 -7.27 9.38 3.48
CA GLN A 160 -6.89 9.94 4.78
C GLN A 160 -5.43 10.40 4.77
N VAL A 161 -5.18 11.58 5.37
CA VAL A 161 -3.82 12.10 5.56
C VAL A 161 -3.31 11.66 6.93
N VAL A 162 -2.16 10.96 6.95
CA VAL A 162 -1.46 10.54 8.17
C VAL A 162 -0.01 11.00 8.07
N ASP A 163 0.49 11.71 9.07
CA ASP A 163 1.87 12.23 9.14
C ASP A 163 2.28 12.99 7.85
N ARG A 164 1.37 13.82 7.32
CA ARG A 164 1.49 14.60 6.07
C ARG A 164 1.59 13.76 4.78
N VAL A 165 1.32 12.47 4.85
CA VAL A 165 1.25 11.59 3.69
C VAL A 165 -0.19 11.21 3.44
N GLU A 166 -0.66 11.36 2.21
CA GLU A 166 -1.99 10.93 1.82
C GLU A 166 -2.01 9.43 1.53
N TYR A 167 -2.95 8.75 2.18
CA TYR A 167 -3.20 7.31 2.01
C TYR A 167 -4.51 7.09 1.28
N ASP A 168 -4.47 6.21 0.29
CA ASP A 168 -5.64 5.60 -0.33
C ASP A 168 -5.93 4.27 0.38
N ILE A 169 -7.11 4.16 0.95
CA ILE A 169 -7.52 3.00 1.74
C ILE A 169 -8.69 2.34 1.02
N ARG A 170 -8.46 1.16 0.47
CA ARG A 170 -9.51 0.34 -0.14
C ARG A 170 -10.17 -0.51 0.94
N VAL A 171 -11.48 -0.40 1.04
CA VAL A 171 -12.28 -1.06 2.07
C VAL A 171 -13.14 -2.12 1.43
N SER A 172 -13.11 -3.33 1.96
CA SER A 172 -14.05 -4.39 1.59
C SER A 172 -14.77 -4.87 2.84
N ILE A 173 -16.11 -4.91 2.76
CA ILE A 173 -17.00 -5.36 3.84
C ILE A 173 -17.70 -6.62 3.38
N LEU A 174 -17.63 -7.65 4.22
CA LEU A 174 -18.23 -8.95 3.95
C LEU A 174 -19.12 -9.37 5.11
N PRO A 175 -20.43 -9.66 4.87
CA PRO A 175 -21.30 -10.24 5.89
C PRO A 175 -20.79 -11.62 6.32
N THR A 176 -20.70 -11.84 7.63
CA THR A 176 -20.32 -13.12 8.24
C THR A 176 -21.35 -13.53 9.30
N VAL A 177 -21.21 -14.72 9.86
CA VAL A 177 -22.15 -15.28 10.85
C VAL A 177 -22.29 -14.38 12.09
N TYR A 178 -21.18 -13.76 12.54
CA TYR A 178 -21.17 -12.92 13.75
C TYR A 178 -21.28 -11.41 13.45
N GLY A 179 -21.53 -11.03 12.19
CA GLY A 179 -21.65 -9.64 11.75
C GLY A 179 -20.79 -9.35 10.53
N GLU A 180 -20.66 -8.09 10.19
CA GLU A 180 -19.89 -7.69 9.01
C GLU A 180 -18.39 -7.63 9.33
N LYS A 181 -17.58 -8.35 8.56
CA LYS A 181 -16.12 -8.29 8.60
C LYS A 181 -15.64 -7.17 7.68
N VAL A 182 -14.64 -6.41 8.13
CA VAL A 182 -14.02 -5.34 7.33
C VAL A 182 -12.55 -5.65 7.09
N VAL A 183 -12.10 -5.42 5.86
CA VAL A 183 -10.69 -5.40 5.51
C VAL A 183 -10.39 -4.06 4.85
N MET A 184 -9.40 -3.35 5.37
CA MET A 184 -8.92 -2.08 4.82
C MET A 184 -7.47 -2.25 4.35
N ARG A 185 -7.21 -2.08 3.06
CA ARG A 185 -5.87 -2.10 2.47
C ARG A 185 -5.32 -0.69 2.40
N LEU A 186 -4.15 -0.48 2.97
CA LEU A 186 -3.48 0.82 3.07
C LEU A 186 -2.47 0.99 1.95
N ALA A 187 -2.59 2.05 1.15
CA ALA A 187 -1.64 2.41 0.11
C ALA A 187 -1.27 3.89 0.22
N ALA A 188 0.01 4.20 0.39
CA ALA A 188 0.46 5.58 0.37
C ALA A 188 0.50 6.08 -1.08
N LYS A 189 -0.19 7.18 -1.40
CA LYS A 189 -0.19 7.76 -2.77
C LYS A 189 1.21 8.17 -3.23
N SER A 190 2.03 8.70 -2.32
CA SER A 190 3.41 9.09 -2.61
C SER A 190 4.36 7.94 -2.91
N ALA A 191 3.97 6.69 -2.62
CA ALA A 191 4.82 5.53 -2.84
C ALA A 191 4.97 5.14 -4.32
N LEU A 192 4.11 5.65 -5.20
CA LEU A 192 4.08 5.33 -6.62
C LEU A 192 4.96 6.27 -7.46
N ASN A 193 5.12 7.53 -7.06
CA ASN A 193 5.98 8.48 -7.75
C ASN A 193 7.41 8.40 -7.22
N ARG A 194 8.21 7.51 -7.79
CA ARG A 194 9.62 7.28 -7.43
C ARG A 194 10.54 7.69 -8.55
N ASP A 195 11.74 8.14 -8.18
CA ASP A 195 12.82 8.27 -9.14
C ASP A 195 13.23 6.88 -9.65
N LYS A 196 13.57 6.77 -10.95
CA LYS A 196 13.96 5.50 -11.58
C LYS A 196 15.17 4.82 -10.93
N SER A 197 16.06 5.59 -10.30
CA SER A 197 17.19 5.06 -9.54
C SER A 197 16.75 4.26 -8.31
N GLN A 198 15.55 4.51 -7.81
CA GLN A 198 14.96 3.81 -6.66
C GLN A 198 14.22 2.52 -7.03
N LEU A 199 13.95 2.27 -8.31
CA LEU A 199 13.31 1.03 -8.78
C LEU A 199 14.18 -0.21 -8.56
N GLY A 200 15.48 -0.04 -8.32
CA GLY A 200 16.40 -1.13 -8.01
C GLY A 200 16.97 -1.84 -9.23
N PHE A 201 16.84 -1.26 -10.42
CA PHE A 201 17.51 -1.72 -11.62
C PHE A 201 19.03 -1.65 -11.46
N LYS A 202 19.73 -2.61 -12.04
CA LYS A 202 21.18 -2.53 -12.20
C LYS A 202 21.54 -1.49 -13.26
N PRO A 203 22.77 -0.95 -13.27
CA PRO A 203 23.15 0.10 -14.21
C PRO A 203 22.95 -0.27 -15.70
N TYR A 204 23.12 -1.54 -16.06
CA TYR A 204 22.90 -2.00 -17.44
C TYR A 204 21.39 -2.16 -17.75
N GLU A 205 20.58 -2.62 -16.78
CA GLU A 205 19.12 -2.73 -16.90
C GLU A 205 18.49 -1.35 -17.03
N LEU A 206 19.00 -0.37 -16.28
CA LEU A 206 18.54 1.01 -16.36
C LEU A 206 18.82 1.61 -17.75
N LYS A 207 19.99 1.33 -18.33
CA LYS A 207 20.30 1.77 -19.71
C LYS A 207 19.35 1.14 -20.74
N GLN A 208 18.98 -0.12 -20.55
CA GLN A 208 18.01 -0.80 -21.42
C GLN A 208 16.61 -0.20 -21.22
N PHE A 209 16.22 0.09 -19.99
CA PHE A 209 14.97 0.75 -19.69
C PHE A 209 14.88 2.13 -20.35
N ASP A 210 15.92 2.95 -20.20
CA ASP A 210 16.01 4.25 -20.87
C ASP A 210 15.98 4.13 -22.40
N TYR A 211 16.53 3.06 -22.95
CA TYR A 211 16.53 2.81 -24.39
C TYR A 211 15.12 2.50 -24.91
N ILE A 212 14.39 1.60 -24.25
CA ILE A 212 13.01 1.26 -24.69
C ILE A 212 12.04 2.43 -24.53
N LEU A 213 12.20 3.28 -23.50
CA LEU A 213 11.36 4.46 -23.30
C LEU A 213 11.56 5.57 -24.36
N LYS A 214 12.66 5.56 -25.08
CA LYS A 214 12.94 6.53 -26.16
C LYS A 214 12.30 6.16 -27.49
N ASN A 215 11.72 4.97 -27.60
CA ASN A 215 11.05 4.57 -28.83
C ASN A 215 9.76 5.39 -29.01
N PRO A 216 9.49 5.90 -30.21
CA PRO A 216 8.31 6.73 -30.45
C PRO A 216 7.02 5.89 -30.49
N HIS A 217 7.09 4.62 -30.77
CA HIS A 217 5.95 3.70 -30.86
C HIS A 217 6.36 2.28 -30.45
N GLY A 218 5.37 1.41 -30.22
CA GLY A 218 5.55 0.04 -29.79
C GLY A 218 4.93 -0.24 -28.44
N ILE A 219 5.03 -1.49 -27.97
CA ILE A 219 4.49 -1.92 -26.67
C ILE A 219 5.62 -2.23 -25.71
N ILE A 220 5.56 -1.62 -24.51
CA ILE A 220 6.38 -1.96 -23.35
C ILE A 220 5.50 -2.69 -22.35
N LEU A 221 5.90 -3.91 -21.97
CA LEU A 221 5.14 -4.74 -21.03
C LEU A 221 5.91 -4.93 -19.72
N VAL A 222 5.27 -4.65 -18.60
CA VAL A 222 5.79 -4.98 -17.27
C VAL A 222 5.04 -6.17 -16.72
N THR A 223 5.74 -7.24 -16.40
CA THR A 223 5.14 -8.50 -15.96
C THR A 223 5.64 -8.94 -14.59
N GLY A 224 4.86 -9.75 -13.92
CA GLY A 224 5.15 -10.28 -12.60
C GLY A 224 3.89 -10.54 -11.78
N PRO A 225 3.99 -11.22 -10.63
CA PRO A 225 2.85 -11.46 -9.75
C PRO A 225 2.30 -10.17 -9.15
N THR A 226 1.16 -10.28 -8.50
CA THR A 226 0.60 -9.18 -7.70
C THR A 226 1.60 -8.76 -6.62
N GLY A 227 1.76 -7.45 -6.43
CA GLY A 227 2.71 -6.90 -5.46
C GLY A 227 4.18 -6.92 -5.91
N SER A 228 4.48 -7.20 -7.19
CA SER A 228 5.86 -7.14 -7.72
C SER A 228 6.33 -5.72 -8.07
N GLY A 229 5.51 -4.69 -7.89
CA GLY A 229 5.86 -3.30 -8.15
C GLY A 229 5.63 -2.83 -9.59
N LYS A 230 4.83 -3.55 -10.39
CA LYS A 230 4.53 -3.21 -11.80
C LYS A 230 3.99 -1.78 -11.94
N SER A 231 2.95 -1.43 -11.18
CA SER A 231 2.34 -0.10 -11.22
C SER A 231 3.37 0.99 -10.89
N THR A 232 4.22 0.77 -9.87
CA THR A 232 5.29 1.72 -9.51
C THR A 232 6.25 1.95 -10.70
N THR A 233 6.65 0.88 -11.39
CA THR A 233 7.54 0.99 -12.56
C THR A 233 6.87 1.73 -13.72
N LEU A 234 5.58 1.44 -13.99
CA LEU A 234 4.81 2.15 -15.02
C LEU A 234 4.65 3.63 -14.67
N TYR A 235 4.26 3.96 -13.45
CA TYR A 235 4.10 5.34 -13.01
C TYR A 235 5.41 6.13 -13.07
N THR A 236 6.54 5.49 -12.71
CA THR A 236 7.87 6.09 -12.86
C THR A 236 8.20 6.34 -14.34
N ALA A 237 7.89 5.38 -15.22
CA ALA A 237 8.07 5.53 -16.67
C ALA A 237 7.22 6.70 -17.22
N LEU A 238 5.94 6.75 -16.84
CA LEU A 238 5.04 7.82 -17.28
C LEU A 238 5.50 9.19 -16.77
N SER A 239 5.94 9.29 -15.51
CA SER A 239 6.44 10.55 -14.95
C SER A 239 7.70 11.06 -15.68
N GLU A 240 8.54 10.15 -16.19
CA GLU A 240 9.72 10.52 -16.98
C GLU A 240 9.35 10.98 -18.41
N LEU A 241 8.32 10.36 -18.99
CA LEU A 241 7.81 10.67 -20.33
C LEU A 241 6.87 11.89 -20.36
N ASN A 242 6.37 12.29 -19.20
CA ASN A 242 5.40 13.39 -19.07
C ASN A 242 6.08 14.74 -19.27
N LYS A 243 5.93 15.28 -20.48
CA LYS A 243 6.44 16.57 -20.91
C LYS A 243 5.29 17.41 -21.44
N GLU A 244 5.50 18.72 -21.54
CA GLU A 244 4.47 19.66 -22.02
C GLU A 244 4.02 19.40 -23.47
N ASP A 245 4.86 18.79 -24.28
CA ASP A 245 4.66 18.48 -25.69
C ASP A 245 4.15 17.04 -25.95
N VAL A 246 3.79 16.30 -24.90
CA VAL A 246 3.38 14.88 -24.99
C VAL A 246 2.00 14.68 -24.38
N ASN A 247 1.07 14.14 -25.14
CA ASN A 247 -0.26 13.78 -24.66
C ASN A 247 -0.28 12.34 -24.13
N ILE A 248 -0.35 12.17 -22.80
CA ILE A 248 -0.40 10.87 -22.13
C ILE A 248 -1.81 10.62 -21.63
N ILE A 249 -2.39 9.49 -22.01
CA ILE A 249 -3.70 9.05 -21.52
C ILE A 249 -3.61 7.64 -20.95
N THR A 250 -4.19 7.43 -19.78
CA THR A 250 -4.22 6.11 -19.12
C THR A 250 -5.63 5.56 -19.01
N VAL A 251 -5.76 4.24 -18.92
CA VAL A 251 -6.97 3.53 -18.51
C VAL A 251 -6.61 2.49 -17.45
N GLU A 252 -7.26 2.55 -16.29
CA GLU A 252 -6.87 1.83 -15.08
C GLU A 252 -8.08 1.28 -14.31
N ASP A 253 -7.87 0.20 -13.54
CA ASP A 253 -8.90 -0.43 -12.70
C ASP A 253 -8.37 -0.82 -11.30
N PRO A 254 -8.42 0.11 -10.34
CA PRO A 254 -8.67 1.54 -10.47
C PRO A 254 -7.36 2.36 -10.68
N VAL A 255 -7.52 3.68 -10.86
CA VAL A 255 -6.39 4.64 -10.78
C VAL A 255 -5.76 4.56 -9.39
N GLU A 256 -4.45 4.28 -9.32
CA GLU A 256 -3.74 4.09 -8.05
C GLU A 256 -3.30 5.41 -7.41
N ALA A 257 -2.88 6.37 -8.22
CA ALA A 257 -2.52 7.72 -7.81
C ALA A 257 -2.71 8.71 -8.96
N ASN A 258 -3.02 9.95 -8.66
CA ASN A 258 -3.09 10.99 -9.68
C ASN A 258 -1.67 11.44 -10.05
N ILE A 259 -1.43 11.62 -11.34
CA ILE A 259 -0.19 12.18 -11.89
C ILE A 259 -0.57 13.48 -12.59
N ASP A 260 -0.01 14.59 -12.12
CA ASP A 260 -0.25 15.88 -12.74
C ASP A 260 0.22 15.89 -14.21
N GLY A 261 -0.58 16.45 -15.10
CA GLY A 261 -0.29 16.49 -16.53
C GLY A 261 -0.67 15.23 -17.32
N ILE A 262 -1.23 14.20 -16.69
CA ILE A 262 -1.69 12.96 -17.34
C ILE A 262 -3.21 12.83 -17.24
N ASN A 263 -3.86 12.48 -18.34
CA ASN A 263 -5.30 12.21 -18.38
C ASN A 263 -5.57 10.76 -17.99
N GLN A 264 -6.04 10.52 -16.77
CA GLN A 264 -6.25 9.18 -16.22
C GLN A 264 -7.74 8.80 -16.24
N VAL A 265 -8.08 7.75 -16.97
CA VAL A 265 -9.42 7.19 -17.08
C VAL A 265 -9.55 5.99 -16.13
N GLN A 266 -10.57 6.00 -15.29
CA GLN A 266 -10.89 4.84 -14.44
C GLN A 266 -12.00 4.01 -15.07
N VAL A 267 -11.79 2.70 -15.17
CA VAL A 267 -12.81 1.71 -15.59
C VAL A 267 -14.05 1.83 -14.71
N ASN A 268 -15.24 1.82 -15.34
CA ASN A 268 -16.53 1.83 -14.67
C ASN A 268 -17.48 0.87 -15.35
N THR A 269 -17.54 -0.35 -14.86
CA THR A 269 -18.39 -1.42 -15.45
C THR A 269 -19.88 -1.11 -15.34
N LYS A 270 -20.31 -0.26 -14.38
CA LYS A 270 -21.71 0.18 -14.27
C LYS A 270 -22.13 1.13 -15.41
N ALA A 271 -21.17 1.81 -16.01
CA ALA A 271 -21.36 2.72 -17.14
C ALA A 271 -20.83 2.12 -18.46
N ASP A 272 -20.60 0.81 -18.53
CA ASP A 272 -20.02 0.09 -19.68
C ASP A 272 -18.67 0.67 -20.15
N LEU A 273 -17.97 1.39 -19.26
CA LEU A 273 -16.61 1.89 -19.52
C LEU A 273 -15.60 0.81 -19.16
N THR A 274 -15.34 -0.09 -20.11
CA THR A 274 -14.36 -1.18 -20.00
C THR A 274 -12.97 -0.75 -20.51
N PHE A 275 -11.92 -1.56 -20.32
CA PHE A 275 -10.61 -1.31 -20.92
C PHE A 275 -10.70 -1.14 -22.43
N ALA A 276 -11.38 -2.05 -23.12
CA ALA A 276 -11.52 -2.02 -24.58
C ALA A 276 -12.31 -0.80 -25.08
N SER A 277 -13.46 -0.47 -24.43
CA SER A 277 -14.28 0.69 -24.84
C SER A 277 -13.58 2.02 -24.59
N ALA A 278 -12.86 2.14 -23.45
CA ALA A 278 -12.06 3.32 -23.13
C ALA A 278 -10.92 3.46 -24.13
N LEU A 279 -10.17 2.38 -24.43
CA LEU A 279 -9.03 2.41 -25.34
C LEU A 279 -9.44 2.85 -26.75
N ARG A 280 -10.59 2.35 -27.31
CA ARG A 280 -11.13 2.84 -28.58
C ARG A 280 -11.43 4.35 -28.56
N SER A 281 -11.85 4.89 -27.42
CA SER A 281 -12.12 6.31 -27.28
C SER A 281 -10.84 7.12 -27.14
N ILE A 282 -9.85 6.60 -26.40
CA ILE A 282 -8.52 7.18 -26.22
C ILE A 282 -7.83 7.40 -27.57
N LEU A 283 -7.90 6.42 -28.48
CA LEU A 283 -7.32 6.53 -29.83
C LEU A 283 -7.90 7.69 -30.70
N ARG A 284 -9.00 8.32 -30.27
CA ARG A 284 -9.58 9.50 -30.91
C ARG A 284 -9.30 10.79 -30.14
N GLN A 285 -8.45 10.73 -29.13
CA GLN A 285 -8.06 11.87 -28.28
C GLN A 285 -6.61 12.34 -28.57
N ASP A 286 -6.09 12.00 -29.75
CA ASP A 286 -4.74 12.37 -30.19
C ASP A 286 -3.65 12.03 -29.14
N PRO A 287 -3.57 10.78 -28.67
CA PRO A 287 -2.57 10.38 -27.68
C PRO A 287 -1.22 10.11 -28.33
N ASP A 288 -0.13 10.54 -27.71
CA ASP A 288 1.23 10.08 -28.05
C ASP A 288 1.56 8.79 -27.28
N ILE A 289 1.17 8.75 -26.01
CA ILE A 289 1.44 7.63 -25.10
C ILE A 289 0.15 7.15 -24.46
N ILE A 290 -0.06 5.85 -24.51
CA ILE A 290 -1.23 5.18 -23.91
C ILE A 290 -0.75 4.20 -22.83
N MET A 291 -1.24 4.37 -21.59
CA MET A 291 -1.04 3.35 -20.56
C MET A 291 -2.31 2.57 -20.33
N ILE A 292 -2.21 1.26 -20.40
CA ILE A 292 -3.28 0.32 -20.07
C ILE A 292 -2.87 -0.37 -18.77
N GLY A 293 -3.66 -0.19 -17.71
CA GLY A 293 -3.34 -0.73 -16.39
C GLY A 293 -2.98 -2.22 -16.44
N GLU A 294 -3.77 -3.00 -17.18
CA GLU A 294 -3.47 -4.40 -17.49
C GLU A 294 -4.21 -4.88 -18.74
N ILE A 295 -3.65 -5.86 -19.42
CA ILE A 295 -4.28 -6.58 -20.53
C ILE A 295 -4.75 -7.95 -20.03
N ARG A 296 -6.07 -8.18 -20.02
CA ARG A 296 -6.70 -9.43 -19.54
C ARG A 296 -7.29 -10.28 -20.64
N ASP A 297 -7.72 -9.67 -21.72
CA ASP A 297 -8.52 -10.26 -22.79
C ASP A 297 -7.99 -9.96 -24.18
N GLN A 298 -8.44 -10.74 -25.16
CA GLN A 298 -8.07 -10.64 -26.56
C GLN A 298 -8.44 -9.29 -27.17
N GLU A 299 -9.59 -8.73 -26.82
CA GLU A 299 -10.08 -7.50 -27.40
C GLU A 299 -9.15 -6.32 -27.05
N THR A 300 -8.83 -6.17 -25.75
CA THR A 300 -7.89 -5.16 -25.26
C THR A 300 -6.49 -5.36 -25.85
N ALA A 301 -6.02 -6.62 -25.93
CA ALA A 301 -4.72 -6.94 -26.52
C ALA A 301 -4.63 -6.54 -28.00
N SER A 302 -5.67 -6.86 -28.79
CA SER A 302 -5.71 -6.53 -30.21
C SER A 302 -5.70 -5.03 -30.45
N ILE A 303 -6.45 -4.24 -29.69
CA ILE A 303 -6.48 -2.78 -29.82
C ILE A 303 -5.12 -2.18 -29.42
N ALA A 304 -4.50 -2.69 -28.34
CA ALA A 304 -3.18 -2.24 -27.90
C ALA A 304 -2.09 -2.48 -28.95
N VAL A 305 -2.10 -3.66 -29.58
CA VAL A 305 -1.17 -4.00 -30.68
C VAL A 305 -1.40 -3.09 -31.89
N GLN A 306 -2.66 -2.91 -32.31
CA GLN A 306 -2.98 -2.00 -33.42
C GLN A 306 -2.53 -0.55 -33.13
N ALA A 307 -2.78 -0.07 -31.92
CA ALA A 307 -2.34 1.28 -31.52
C ALA A 307 -0.81 1.42 -31.63
N SER A 308 -0.05 0.43 -31.19
CA SER A 308 1.41 0.47 -31.24
C SER A 308 1.97 0.46 -32.67
N ILE A 309 1.35 -0.30 -33.57
CA ILE A 309 1.74 -0.37 -34.99
C ILE A 309 1.37 0.93 -35.73
N THR A 310 0.30 1.59 -35.30
CA THR A 310 -0.15 2.86 -35.89
C THR A 310 0.55 4.11 -35.35
N GLY A 311 1.61 3.95 -34.57
CA GLY A 311 2.51 5.05 -34.19
C GLY A 311 2.45 5.48 -32.72
N HIS A 312 1.68 4.80 -31.86
CA HIS A 312 1.57 5.16 -30.44
C HIS A 312 2.53 4.33 -29.58
N LEU A 313 3.08 4.93 -28.52
CA LEU A 313 3.78 4.20 -27.47
C LEU A 313 2.76 3.67 -26.47
N VAL A 314 2.65 2.35 -26.37
CA VAL A 314 1.73 1.68 -25.44
C VAL A 314 2.52 1.08 -24.29
N VAL A 315 2.12 1.36 -23.06
CA VAL A 315 2.74 0.82 -21.84
C VAL A 315 1.68 0.03 -21.06
N SER A 316 1.95 -1.22 -20.72
CA SER A 316 0.94 -2.04 -20.02
C SER A 316 1.53 -3.08 -19.09
N THR A 317 0.66 -3.78 -18.34
CA THR A 317 1.05 -4.93 -17.53
C THR A 317 0.39 -6.21 -18.01
N LEU A 318 1.09 -7.32 -17.74
CA LEU A 318 0.58 -8.67 -17.85
C LEU A 318 0.90 -9.47 -16.58
N HIS A 319 0.05 -10.43 -16.26
CA HIS A 319 0.25 -11.34 -15.13
C HIS A 319 0.92 -12.64 -15.62
N THR A 320 2.21 -12.57 -15.94
CA THR A 320 3.03 -13.74 -16.29
C THR A 320 4.26 -13.84 -15.38
N ASN A 321 4.87 -15.02 -15.34
CA ASN A 321 5.97 -15.30 -14.44
C ASN A 321 7.37 -14.98 -15.00
N SER A 322 7.48 -14.79 -16.30
CA SER A 322 8.73 -14.44 -16.97
C SER A 322 8.45 -13.59 -18.21
N SER A 323 9.48 -12.95 -18.76
CA SER A 323 9.37 -12.21 -20.01
C SER A 323 9.06 -13.14 -21.20
N ALA A 324 9.61 -14.34 -21.23
CA ALA A 324 9.31 -15.32 -22.28
C ALA A 324 7.85 -15.75 -22.25
N SER A 325 7.29 -16.07 -21.05
CA SER A 325 5.89 -16.46 -20.93
C SER A 325 4.90 -15.32 -21.25
N THR A 326 5.38 -14.08 -21.35
CA THR A 326 4.58 -12.94 -21.80
C THR A 326 4.23 -13.07 -23.29
N ILE A 327 5.16 -13.51 -24.09
CA ILE A 327 4.94 -13.73 -25.54
C ILE A 327 3.91 -14.83 -25.74
N THR A 328 4.10 -16.00 -25.11
CA THR A 328 3.14 -17.09 -25.16
C THR A 328 1.74 -16.65 -24.70
N ARG A 329 1.67 -15.82 -23.66
CA ARG A 329 0.40 -15.29 -23.16
C ARG A 329 -0.34 -14.41 -24.17
N LEU A 330 0.38 -13.60 -24.95
CA LEU A 330 -0.22 -12.81 -26.04
C LEU A 330 -0.70 -13.71 -27.17
N GLU A 331 0.06 -14.78 -27.51
CA GLU A 331 -0.38 -15.79 -28.48
C GLU A 331 -1.66 -16.52 -27.99
N ASP A 332 -1.71 -16.93 -26.72
CA ASP A 332 -2.89 -17.52 -26.09
C ASP A 332 -4.13 -16.58 -26.12
N MET A 333 -3.89 -15.27 -26.10
CA MET A 333 -4.95 -14.26 -26.28
C MET A 333 -5.36 -14.07 -27.75
N GLY A 334 -4.79 -14.84 -28.68
CA GLY A 334 -5.12 -14.80 -30.10
C GLY A 334 -4.40 -13.70 -30.89
N ILE A 335 -3.29 -13.19 -30.40
CA ILE A 335 -2.44 -12.24 -31.14
C ILE A 335 -1.45 -13.03 -32.00
N GLU A 336 -1.44 -12.78 -33.27
CA GLU A 336 -0.53 -13.41 -34.25
C GLU A 336 0.93 -13.11 -33.94
N SER A 337 1.81 -14.12 -34.03
CA SER A 337 3.24 -13.99 -33.66
C SER A 337 3.96 -12.87 -34.41
N TYR A 338 3.62 -12.62 -35.69
CA TYR A 338 4.24 -11.54 -36.46
C TYR A 338 3.82 -10.15 -35.95
N LEU A 339 2.59 -9.99 -35.46
CA LEU A 339 2.14 -8.74 -34.84
C LEU A 339 2.84 -8.50 -33.50
N ILE A 340 3.07 -9.57 -32.71
CA ILE A 340 3.82 -9.49 -31.47
C ILE A 340 5.28 -9.05 -31.75
N ALA A 341 5.89 -9.65 -32.76
CA ALA A 341 7.27 -9.35 -33.14
C ALA A 341 7.45 -7.89 -33.62
N ASP A 342 6.45 -7.33 -34.29
CA ASP A 342 6.48 -5.97 -34.81
C ASP A 342 6.12 -4.93 -33.74
N SER A 343 5.24 -5.29 -32.79
CA SER A 343 4.71 -4.35 -31.81
C SER A 343 5.51 -4.30 -30.49
N VAL A 344 6.00 -5.45 -29.97
CA VAL A 344 6.59 -5.52 -28.63
C VAL A 344 8.06 -5.12 -28.65
N ILE A 345 8.37 -3.95 -28.11
CA ILE A 345 9.74 -3.40 -28.06
C ILE A 345 10.47 -3.73 -26.76
N GLY A 346 9.74 -4.08 -25.69
CA GLY A 346 10.35 -4.45 -24.41
C GLY A 346 9.42 -5.19 -23.47
N VAL A 347 10.01 -6.16 -22.75
CA VAL A 347 9.30 -6.89 -21.68
C VAL A 347 10.16 -6.89 -20.42
N ILE A 348 9.62 -6.36 -19.34
CA ILE A 348 10.28 -6.24 -18.03
C ILE A 348 9.62 -7.21 -17.06
N ALA A 349 10.31 -8.30 -16.71
CA ALA A 349 9.84 -9.22 -15.68
C ALA A 349 10.36 -8.81 -14.32
N GLN A 350 9.45 -8.55 -13.37
CA GLN A 350 9.76 -7.91 -12.09
C GLN A 350 9.35 -8.76 -10.88
N ARG A 351 10.24 -8.78 -9.87
CA ARG A 351 10.01 -9.39 -8.56
C ARG A 351 10.59 -8.47 -7.48
N LEU A 352 9.83 -8.24 -6.42
CA LEU A 352 10.34 -7.55 -5.23
C LEU A 352 11.02 -8.57 -4.31
N VAL A 353 12.21 -8.23 -3.87
CA VAL A 353 12.97 -8.97 -2.87
C VAL A 353 13.30 -8.08 -1.68
N ARG A 354 13.47 -8.67 -0.50
CA ARG A 354 13.87 -7.92 0.69
C ARG A 354 15.28 -7.40 0.51
N ARG A 355 15.48 -6.11 0.79
CA ARG A 355 16.82 -5.49 0.82
C ARG A 355 17.39 -5.53 2.22
N LEU A 356 18.69 -5.80 2.32
CA LEU A 356 19.38 -5.65 3.59
C LEU A 356 19.45 -4.17 3.97
N CYS A 357 19.28 -3.91 5.28
CA CYS A 357 19.39 -2.56 5.81
C CYS A 357 20.79 -1.97 5.54
N PRO A 358 20.91 -0.80 4.92
CA PRO A 358 22.21 -0.20 4.63
C PRO A 358 23.03 0.11 5.89
N PHE A 359 22.37 0.36 7.03
CA PHE A 359 23.01 0.75 8.27
C PHE A 359 23.47 -0.44 9.12
N CYS A 360 22.74 -1.56 9.14
CA CYS A 360 23.04 -2.69 10.02
C CYS A 360 23.44 -3.98 9.29
N LYS A 361 23.52 -3.97 7.95
CA LYS A 361 24.01 -5.14 7.20
C LYS A 361 25.48 -5.42 7.55
N LYS A 362 25.79 -6.68 7.87
CA LYS A 362 27.15 -7.12 8.15
C LYS A 362 27.52 -8.24 7.17
N PRO A 363 28.77 -8.29 6.69
CA PRO A 363 29.24 -9.43 5.90
C PRO A 363 29.26 -10.69 6.76
N LYS A 364 28.79 -11.81 6.22
CA LYS A 364 28.80 -13.13 6.86
C LYS A 364 29.43 -14.13 5.90
N GLN A 365 30.28 -15.02 6.41
CA GLN A 365 30.75 -16.16 5.63
C GLN A 365 29.60 -17.15 5.43
N ALA A 366 29.37 -17.56 4.19
CA ALA A 366 28.34 -18.54 3.86
C ALA A 366 28.72 -19.91 4.40
N THR A 367 27.75 -20.62 4.99
CA THR A 367 27.89 -22.01 5.41
C THR A 367 27.98 -22.94 4.20
N LYS A 368 28.37 -24.23 4.44
CA LYS A 368 28.40 -25.23 3.37
C LYS A 368 27.02 -25.41 2.72
N ASP A 369 25.97 -25.52 3.54
CA ASP A 369 24.60 -25.71 3.08
C ASP A 369 24.08 -24.52 2.28
N GLU A 370 24.41 -23.27 2.70
CA GLU A 370 24.08 -22.06 1.96
C GLU A 370 24.77 -22.01 0.60
N LYS A 371 26.05 -22.48 0.51
CA LYS A 371 26.80 -22.54 -0.75
C LYS A 371 26.21 -23.60 -1.68
N GLU A 372 25.88 -24.76 -1.17
CA GLU A 372 25.27 -25.84 -1.93
C GLU A 372 23.89 -25.44 -2.47
N PHE A 373 23.05 -24.83 -1.63
CA PHE A 373 21.76 -24.29 -2.03
C PHE A 373 21.86 -23.25 -3.15
N MET A 374 22.91 -22.43 -3.15
CA MET A 374 23.16 -21.41 -4.18
C MET A 374 23.93 -21.96 -5.39
N GLY A 375 24.26 -23.25 -5.44
CA GLY A 375 25.06 -23.84 -6.53
C GLY A 375 26.48 -23.28 -6.62
N MET A 376 27.03 -22.74 -5.52
CA MET A 376 28.37 -22.15 -5.50
C MET A 376 29.41 -23.24 -5.27
N SER A 377 30.34 -23.42 -6.21
CA SER A 377 31.49 -24.32 -6.03
C SER A 377 32.44 -23.81 -4.94
N CYS A 378 33.19 -24.72 -4.29
CA CYS A 378 34.15 -24.46 -3.20
C CYS A 378 35.22 -23.38 -3.51
N LEU A 379 35.40 -22.99 -4.74
CA LEU A 379 36.49 -22.12 -5.18
C LEU A 379 36.19 -20.60 -5.14
N LEU A 380 34.96 -20.19 -4.78
CA LEU A 380 34.62 -18.77 -4.64
C LEU A 380 34.86 -18.27 -3.21
N TYR A 381 36.11 -18.23 -2.80
CA TYR A 381 36.55 -17.83 -1.46
C TYR A 381 36.63 -16.32 -1.20
N THR A 382 36.37 -15.45 -2.18
CA THR A 382 36.87 -14.07 -2.10
C THR A 382 35.82 -12.96 -2.09
N SER A 383 34.52 -13.27 -2.06
CA SER A 383 33.52 -12.20 -1.93
C SER A 383 32.42 -12.58 -0.96
N PRO A 384 32.34 -11.93 0.23
CA PRO A 384 31.15 -12.03 1.06
C PRO A 384 30.01 -11.37 0.30
N SER A 385 29.20 -12.17 -0.40
CA SER A 385 28.04 -11.66 -1.10
C SER A 385 26.98 -11.23 -0.08
N PRO A 386 26.53 -9.98 -0.06
CA PRO A 386 25.38 -9.58 0.76
C PRO A 386 24.09 -10.30 0.37
N ARG A 387 24.11 -11.12 -0.71
CA ARG A 387 22.95 -11.90 -1.19
C ARG A 387 22.73 -13.21 -0.44
N THR A 388 23.68 -13.67 0.37
CA THR A 388 23.62 -14.98 1.06
C THR A 388 23.10 -14.90 2.50
N SER A 389 22.77 -13.73 3.04
CA SER A 389 22.16 -13.64 4.37
C SER A 389 20.64 -13.60 4.28
N LEU A 390 20.02 -14.77 4.30
CA LEU A 390 18.56 -14.95 4.31
C LEU A 390 17.87 -14.49 5.62
N HIS A 391 18.58 -13.98 6.61
CA HIS A 391 18.05 -13.78 7.97
C HIS A 391 18.35 -12.44 8.64
N LEU A 392 18.58 -11.36 7.93
CA LEU A 392 18.67 -10.04 8.57
C LEU A 392 17.50 -9.16 8.14
N VAL A 393 16.41 -9.29 8.85
CA VAL A 393 15.29 -8.35 8.82
C VAL A 393 15.54 -7.33 9.93
N CYS A 394 15.94 -6.11 9.59
CA CYS A 394 15.79 -4.96 10.48
C CYS A 394 14.30 -4.58 10.50
N ARG A 395 13.70 -4.66 11.67
CA ARG A 395 12.37 -4.15 11.99
C ARG A 395 12.40 -2.64 12.17
#